data_02bb1ae0901a99627d7a80d2c6fc52bb
#
_entry.id   02bb1ae0901a99627d7a80d2c6fc52bb
#
_cell.length_a   1.000
_cell.length_b   1.000
_cell.length_c   1.000
_cell.angle_alpha   90.00
_cell.angle_beta   90.00
_cell.angle_gamma   90.00
#
_symmetry.space_group_name_H-M   'P 1'
#
loop_
_entity.id
_entity.type
_entity.pdbx_description
1 polymer ?
#
loop_
_entity_poly.entity_id
_entity_poly.type
_entity_poly.pdbx_seq_one_letter_code
_entity_poly.pdbx_strand_id
1 'polypeptide(L)'
;MAKERVLDLRRPVTVWRSQDLQDGRSAESLTMILRTVGCRWNRCTMCGYAGEGAPASALDLIAQFECAMERSSTDVSVVKIYTSGSFLDPAEMPVQARDEILKRLKALGIKKLVIETRPEYVTPQTVEICQTCLPTEFAIGLETASDLIRENAIKKGFTFQDFVNASETVHRQGGRVKAYLLLKPPLLTEGQAMRDAIASARAARDHADILSLNLCNVQRNTMVERMWERGEFRPPWLWSALEVLKSVPGPIVCDPVGAGTRRGPHNCGECDDAVAEAIRTHALSQDVAPLQSLDCQCKSTWTELMELEEQSFGNIV
;
A
#
# COMPACT_ATOMS: atom_id res chain seq x y z
N MET A 1 13.90 -23.90 26.01
CA MET A 1 13.13 -24.43 24.89
C MET A 1 11.97 -23.47 24.63
N ALA A 2 12.05 -22.65 23.59
CA ALA A 2 10.92 -21.82 23.16
C ALA A 2 9.82 -22.78 22.67
N LYS A 3 8.61 -22.69 23.23
CA LYS A 3 7.44 -23.39 22.69
C LYS A 3 7.26 -22.91 21.24
N GLU A 4 7.41 -23.79 20.26
CA GLU A 4 6.93 -23.54 18.90
C GLU A 4 5.45 -23.17 19.03
N ARG A 5 5.13 -21.91 18.75
CA ARG A 5 3.74 -21.51 18.62
C ARG A 5 3.22 -22.16 17.33
N VAL A 6 2.40 -23.16 17.48
CA VAL A 6 1.64 -23.73 16.36
C VAL A 6 0.86 -22.59 15.71
N LEU A 7 1.14 -22.31 14.46
CA LEU A 7 0.48 -21.26 13.71
C LEU A 7 -0.98 -21.65 13.48
N ASP A 8 -1.91 -20.86 13.99
CA ASP A 8 -3.35 -21.07 13.75
C ASP A 8 -3.73 -20.48 12.38
N LEU A 9 -3.92 -21.35 11.39
CA LEU A 9 -4.27 -20.97 10.02
C LEU A 9 -5.71 -20.42 9.89
N ARG A 10 -6.54 -20.55 10.92
CA ARG A 10 -7.91 -20.03 10.96
C ARG A 10 -8.00 -18.60 11.49
N ARG A 11 -6.87 -18.00 11.87
CA ARG A 11 -6.82 -16.61 12.35
C ARG A 11 -6.10 -15.72 11.35
N PRO A 12 -6.66 -14.53 11.04
CA PRO A 12 -5.99 -13.56 10.21
C PRO A 12 -4.67 -13.10 10.86
N VAL A 13 -3.75 -12.56 10.04
CA VAL A 13 -2.49 -11.98 10.53
C VAL A 13 -2.79 -10.85 11.50
N THR A 14 -3.69 -9.95 11.11
CA THR A 14 -4.16 -8.84 11.95
C THR A 14 -5.51 -8.31 11.47
N VAL A 15 -6.22 -7.64 12.39
CA VAL A 15 -7.51 -6.97 12.13
C VAL A 15 -7.53 -5.67 12.91
N TRP A 16 -7.89 -4.56 12.26
CA TRP A 16 -8.05 -3.28 12.92
C TRP A 16 -9.13 -2.43 12.27
N ARG A 17 -9.58 -1.39 12.97
CA ARG A 17 -10.49 -0.38 12.47
C ARG A 17 -9.75 0.89 12.18
N SER A 18 -10.21 1.63 11.19
CA SER A 18 -9.70 2.95 10.85
C SER A 18 -10.78 3.80 10.20
N GLN A 19 -10.56 5.11 10.20
CA GLN A 19 -11.31 6.00 9.35
C GLN A 19 -10.69 6.01 7.95
N ASP A 20 -11.53 6.05 6.94
CA ASP A 20 -11.12 6.07 5.53
C ASP A 20 -11.83 7.19 4.79
N LEU A 21 -11.15 7.76 3.80
CA LEU A 21 -11.77 8.71 2.89
C LEU A 21 -12.65 7.94 1.89
N GLN A 22 -13.96 8.20 1.92
CA GLN A 22 -14.95 7.62 1.03
C GLN A 22 -15.78 8.75 0.41
N ASP A 23 -15.67 8.95 -0.91
CA ASP A 23 -16.43 9.96 -1.65
C ASP A 23 -16.39 11.35 -0.99
N GLY A 24 -15.20 11.76 -0.52
CA GLY A 24 -14.96 13.02 0.16
C GLY A 24 -15.44 13.08 1.64
N ARG A 25 -15.82 11.96 2.23
CA ARG A 25 -16.25 11.87 3.64
C ARG A 25 -15.47 10.77 4.36
N SER A 26 -15.30 10.97 5.68
CA SER A 26 -14.74 9.92 6.55
C SER A 26 -15.78 8.82 6.80
N ALA A 27 -15.38 7.57 6.68
CA ALA A 27 -16.20 6.40 6.94
C ALA A 27 -15.44 5.34 7.75
N GLU A 28 -16.14 4.66 8.66
CA GLU A 28 -15.60 3.54 9.41
C GLU A 28 -15.26 2.37 8.49
N SER A 29 -14.04 1.87 8.59
CA SER A 29 -13.54 0.72 7.86
C SER A 29 -12.97 -0.35 8.77
N LEU A 30 -13.16 -1.61 8.38
CA LEU A 30 -12.51 -2.78 8.97
C LEU A 30 -11.46 -3.27 7.99
N THR A 31 -10.21 -3.28 8.41
CA THR A 31 -9.12 -3.86 7.64
C THR A 31 -8.73 -5.20 8.22
N MET A 32 -8.55 -6.19 7.37
CA MET A 32 -8.02 -7.49 7.73
C MET A 32 -6.89 -7.90 6.79
N ILE A 33 -5.83 -8.49 7.33
CA ILE A 33 -4.79 -9.15 6.55
C ILE A 33 -4.98 -10.65 6.69
N LEU A 34 -5.35 -11.30 5.58
CA LEU A 34 -5.50 -12.74 5.55
C LEU A 34 -4.15 -13.42 5.32
N ARG A 35 -3.91 -14.51 6.04
CA ARG A 35 -2.73 -15.35 5.87
C ARG A 35 -2.98 -16.33 4.74
N THR A 36 -2.35 -16.09 3.62
CA THR A 36 -2.43 -16.90 2.41
C THR A 36 -1.14 -17.71 2.21
N VAL A 37 -1.05 -18.46 1.11
CA VAL A 37 0.20 -19.13 0.71
C VAL A 37 1.32 -18.14 0.35
N GLY A 38 1.01 -16.86 0.26
CA GLY A 38 1.94 -15.80 -0.10
C GLY A 38 1.91 -15.42 -1.58
N CYS A 39 2.54 -14.29 -1.87
CA CYS A 39 2.62 -13.74 -3.22
C CYS A 39 3.40 -14.65 -4.16
N ARG A 40 2.79 -15.06 -5.27
CA ARG A 40 3.42 -15.92 -6.30
C ARG A 40 4.61 -15.24 -6.98
N TRP A 41 4.56 -13.93 -7.14
CA TRP A 41 5.67 -13.17 -7.73
C TRP A 41 6.92 -13.19 -6.83
N ASN A 42 6.78 -12.82 -5.58
CA ASN A 42 7.81 -12.88 -4.52
C ASN A 42 9.23 -12.45 -4.94
N ARG A 43 9.37 -11.40 -5.76
CA ARG A 43 10.66 -10.90 -6.24
C ARG A 43 10.91 -9.43 -5.95
N CYS A 44 9.92 -8.73 -5.36
CA CYS A 44 10.04 -7.32 -5.06
C CYS A 44 11.14 -7.10 -4.00
N THR A 45 12.09 -6.22 -4.30
CA THR A 45 13.30 -6.00 -3.50
C THR A 45 13.06 -5.48 -2.08
N MET A 46 11.93 -4.82 -1.86
CA MET A 46 11.54 -4.21 -0.58
C MET A 46 10.46 -4.99 0.16
N CYS A 47 9.83 -6.00 -0.46
CA CYS A 47 8.66 -6.67 0.09
C CYS A 47 9.03 -7.96 0.82
N GLY A 48 8.72 -8.01 2.12
CA GLY A 48 8.92 -9.18 2.99
C GLY A 48 7.67 -10.03 3.23
N TYR A 49 6.50 -9.60 2.73
CA TYR A 49 5.21 -10.23 3.06
C TYR A 49 5.08 -11.69 2.58
N ALA A 50 5.75 -12.07 1.49
CA ALA A 50 5.74 -13.46 1.05
C ALA A 50 6.34 -14.43 2.08
N GLY A 51 7.25 -13.94 2.94
CA GLY A 51 7.82 -14.72 4.05
C GLY A 51 6.84 -14.98 5.21
N GLU A 52 5.69 -14.31 5.22
CA GLU A 52 4.62 -14.49 6.21
C GLU A 52 3.55 -15.50 5.75
N GLY A 53 3.67 -16.00 4.53
CA GLY A 53 2.76 -16.97 3.92
C GLY A 53 2.75 -18.32 4.65
N ALA A 54 1.59 -18.99 4.60
CA ALA A 54 1.41 -20.34 5.10
C ALA A 54 0.37 -21.08 4.25
N PRO A 55 0.39 -22.41 4.18
CA PRO A 55 -0.50 -23.20 3.32
C PRO A 55 -1.94 -23.24 3.83
N ALA A 56 -2.60 -22.08 3.87
CA ALA A 56 -3.99 -21.96 4.26
C ALA A 56 -4.91 -22.52 3.15
N SER A 57 -5.85 -23.38 3.53
CA SER A 57 -6.89 -23.89 2.65
C SER A 57 -8.01 -22.85 2.42
N ALA A 58 -8.90 -23.11 1.47
CA ALA A 58 -10.09 -22.28 1.28
C ALA A 58 -10.93 -22.16 2.55
N LEU A 59 -11.08 -23.25 3.32
CA LEU A 59 -11.82 -23.25 4.59
C LEU A 59 -11.10 -22.44 5.68
N ASP A 60 -9.77 -22.46 5.70
CA ASP A 60 -9.00 -21.63 6.64
C ASP A 60 -9.17 -20.16 6.34
N LEU A 61 -9.15 -19.75 5.07
CA LEU A 61 -9.35 -18.37 4.64
C LEU A 61 -10.76 -17.87 4.98
N ILE A 62 -11.78 -18.69 4.78
CA ILE A 62 -13.16 -18.39 5.19
C ILE A 62 -13.22 -18.21 6.72
N ALA A 63 -12.60 -19.10 7.50
CA ALA A 63 -12.56 -18.99 8.95
C ALA A 63 -11.79 -17.75 9.44
N GLN A 64 -10.71 -17.36 8.74
CA GLN A 64 -10.00 -16.10 9.02
C GLN A 64 -10.90 -14.89 8.80
N PHE A 65 -11.65 -14.88 7.71
CA PHE A 65 -12.61 -13.82 7.42
C PHE A 65 -13.70 -13.74 8.51
N GLU A 66 -14.29 -14.86 8.89
CA GLU A 66 -15.29 -14.92 9.96
C GLU A 66 -14.74 -14.38 11.28
N CYS A 67 -13.55 -14.86 11.68
CA CYS A 67 -12.87 -14.40 12.88
C CYS A 67 -12.59 -12.88 12.85
N ALA A 68 -12.29 -12.31 11.67
CA ALA A 68 -12.12 -10.88 11.52
C ALA A 68 -13.45 -10.13 11.65
N MET A 69 -14.52 -10.64 11.04
CA MET A 69 -15.85 -10.02 11.07
C MET A 69 -16.48 -10.07 12.47
N GLU A 70 -16.21 -11.09 13.28
CA GLU A 70 -16.65 -11.17 14.70
C GLU A 70 -16.11 -10.01 15.54
N ARG A 71 -14.95 -9.44 15.16
CA ARG A 71 -14.36 -8.26 15.80
C ARG A 71 -14.94 -6.94 15.29
N SER A 72 -15.81 -7.01 14.31
CA SER A 72 -16.55 -5.88 13.77
C SER A 72 -17.74 -5.57 14.66
N SER A 73 -17.99 -4.29 14.99
CA SER A 73 -19.33 -3.86 15.41
C SER A 73 -20.21 -3.70 14.20
N THR A 74 -21.51 -3.58 14.41
CA THR A 74 -22.55 -3.50 13.37
C THR A 74 -22.44 -2.31 12.41
N ASP A 75 -21.55 -1.34 12.63
CA ASP A 75 -21.53 -0.05 11.94
C ASP A 75 -20.45 0.09 10.85
N VAL A 76 -19.74 -1.00 10.50
CA VAL A 76 -18.72 -0.96 9.46
C VAL A 76 -19.35 -0.95 8.08
N SER A 77 -19.09 0.09 7.31
CA SER A 77 -19.57 0.23 5.92
C SER A 77 -18.54 -0.19 4.87
N VAL A 78 -17.26 -0.16 5.21
CA VAL A 78 -16.14 -0.49 4.32
C VAL A 78 -15.34 -1.65 4.90
N VAL A 79 -15.10 -2.67 4.10
CA VAL A 79 -14.18 -3.78 4.46
C VAL A 79 -13.00 -3.75 3.51
N LYS A 80 -11.79 -3.83 4.07
CA LYS A 80 -10.53 -3.95 3.33
C LYS A 80 -9.91 -5.31 3.59
N ILE A 81 -9.69 -6.07 2.52
CA ILE A 81 -9.07 -7.39 2.59
C ILE A 81 -7.72 -7.34 1.90
N TYR A 82 -6.68 -7.47 2.70
CA TYR A 82 -5.30 -7.50 2.24
C TYR A 82 -4.75 -8.91 2.32
N THR A 83 -3.87 -9.21 1.37
CA THR A 83 -3.16 -10.48 1.28
C THR A 83 -1.67 -10.18 1.05
N SER A 84 -0.86 -11.22 0.85
CA SER A 84 0.57 -11.00 0.56
C SER A 84 0.83 -10.51 -0.88
N GLY A 85 -0.11 -10.76 -1.82
CA GLY A 85 0.08 -10.45 -3.23
C GLY A 85 -1.18 -10.02 -3.97
N SER A 86 -2.17 -10.91 -4.10
CA SER A 86 -3.37 -10.59 -4.87
C SER A 86 -4.60 -11.39 -4.41
N PHE A 87 -5.64 -10.68 -4.02
CA PHE A 87 -6.96 -11.26 -3.73
C PHE A 87 -7.58 -11.95 -4.96
N LEU A 88 -7.19 -11.54 -6.17
CA LEU A 88 -7.70 -12.10 -7.42
C LEU A 88 -6.86 -13.27 -7.96
N ASP A 89 -5.69 -13.57 -7.37
CA ASP A 89 -4.89 -14.73 -7.75
C ASP A 89 -5.50 -16.01 -7.19
N PRO A 90 -6.03 -16.95 -8.03
CA PRO A 90 -6.66 -18.17 -7.55
C PRO A 90 -5.73 -19.13 -6.81
N ALA A 91 -4.40 -18.97 -6.97
CA ALA A 91 -3.43 -19.74 -6.19
C ALA A 91 -3.24 -19.18 -4.79
N GLU A 92 -3.39 -17.87 -4.59
CA GLU A 92 -3.30 -17.21 -3.28
C GLU A 92 -4.65 -17.18 -2.56
N MET A 93 -5.71 -16.85 -3.30
CA MET A 93 -7.10 -16.82 -2.85
C MET A 93 -7.93 -17.80 -3.68
N PRO A 94 -8.12 -19.05 -3.25
CA PRO A 94 -8.93 -20.03 -3.97
C PRO A 94 -10.32 -19.49 -4.29
N VAL A 95 -10.80 -19.78 -5.49
CA VAL A 95 -12.11 -19.29 -6.00
C VAL A 95 -13.24 -19.53 -5.00
N GLN A 96 -13.26 -20.72 -4.37
CA GLN A 96 -14.26 -21.08 -3.35
C GLN A 96 -14.23 -20.12 -2.16
N ALA A 97 -13.05 -19.75 -1.67
CA ALA A 97 -12.91 -18.81 -0.54
C ALA A 97 -13.32 -17.40 -0.95
N ARG A 98 -12.83 -16.93 -2.10
CA ARG A 98 -13.18 -15.61 -2.64
C ARG A 98 -14.69 -15.45 -2.78
N ASP A 99 -15.35 -16.38 -3.44
CA ASP A 99 -16.77 -16.29 -3.76
C ASP A 99 -17.63 -16.37 -2.49
N GLU A 100 -17.26 -17.21 -1.52
CA GLU A 100 -17.97 -17.27 -0.24
C GLU A 100 -17.78 -15.99 0.58
N ILE A 101 -16.58 -15.42 0.62
CA ILE A 101 -16.31 -14.14 1.29
C ILE A 101 -17.14 -13.02 0.66
N LEU A 102 -17.16 -12.89 -0.67
CA LEU A 102 -17.95 -11.89 -1.38
C LEU A 102 -19.44 -12.02 -1.09
N LYS A 103 -19.97 -13.24 -1.10
CA LYS A 103 -21.37 -13.54 -0.77
C LYS A 103 -21.73 -13.11 0.65
N ARG A 104 -20.83 -13.38 1.62
CA ARG A 104 -21.02 -12.99 3.04
C ARG A 104 -20.98 -11.47 3.22
N LEU A 105 -20.06 -10.78 2.60
CA LEU A 105 -19.98 -9.32 2.62
C LEU A 105 -21.27 -8.68 2.11
N LYS A 106 -21.81 -9.21 1.00
CA LYS A 106 -23.09 -8.78 0.45
C LYS A 106 -24.25 -9.01 1.42
N ALA A 107 -24.32 -10.19 2.05
CA ALA A 107 -25.35 -10.54 3.02
C ALA A 107 -25.30 -9.67 4.29
N LEU A 108 -24.10 -9.24 4.70
CA LEU A 108 -23.87 -8.33 5.82
C LEU A 108 -24.18 -6.86 5.49
N GLY A 109 -24.51 -6.55 4.24
CA GLY A 109 -24.86 -5.18 3.83
C GLY A 109 -23.66 -4.21 3.77
N ILE A 110 -22.45 -4.75 3.65
CA ILE A 110 -21.24 -3.94 3.45
C ILE A 110 -21.40 -3.09 2.19
N LYS A 111 -21.05 -1.82 2.28
CA LYS A 111 -21.27 -0.85 1.20
C LYS A 111 -20.12 -0.81 0.19
N LYS A 112 -18.89 -1.12 0.65
CA LYS A 112 -17.71 -1.09 -0.20
C LYS A 112 -16.70 -2.13 0.25
N LEU A 113 -16.08 -2.78 -0.73
CA LEU A 113 -14.92 -3.65 -0.56
C LEU A 113 -13.68 -2.96 -1.14
N VAL A 114 -12.55 -3.06 -0.45
CA VAL A 114 -11.23 -2.73 -0.98
C VAL A 114 -10.38 -4.00 -0.98
N ILE A 115 -9.82 -4.34 -2.11
CA ILE A 115 -8.92 -5.50 -2.26
C ILE A 115 -7.60 -5.09 -2.89
N GLU A 116 -6.52 -5.76 -2.49
CA GLU A 116 -5.23 -5.63 -3.17
C GLU A 116 -5.11 -6.65 -4.30
N THR A 117 -4.57 -6.20 -5.42
CA THR A 117 -4.31 -7.07 -6.57
C THR A 117 -3.13 -6.60 -7.39
N ARG A 118 -2.60 -7.50 -8.20
CA ARG A 118 -1.63 -7.23 -9.25
C ARG A 118 -2.35 -7.12 -10.61
N PRO A 119 -1.84 -6.33 -11.57
CA PRO A 119 -2.51 -6.10 -12.85
C PRO A 119 -2.87 -7.38 -13.60
N GLU A 120 -1.99 -8.38 -13.60
CA GLU A 120 -2.16 -9.63 -14.36
C GLU A 120 -3.38 -10.46 -13.93
N TYR A 121 -3.93 -10.22 -12.75
CA TYR A 121 -5.14 -10.91 -12.26
C TYR A 121 -6.43 -10.10 -12.46
N VAL A 122 -6.31 -8.86 -12.93
CA VAL A 122 -7.46 -8.01 -13.26
C VAL A 122 -7.97 -8.38 -14.64
N THR A 123 -9.00 -9.20 -14.70
CA THR A 123 -9.70 -9.59 -15.93
C THR A 123 -11.15 -9.13 -15.89
N PRO A 124 -11.85 -9.01 -17.04
CA PRO A 124 -13.26 -8.70 -17.03
C PRO A 124 -14.07 -9.61 -16.09
N GLN A 125 -13.77 -10.89 -16.06
CA GLN A 125 -14.48 -11.87 -15.23
C GLN A 125 -14.23 -11.67 -13.73
N THR A 126 -12.96 -11.41 -13.34
CA THR A 126 -12.65 -11.21 -11.92
C THR A 126 -13.20 -9.90 -11.38
N VAL A 127 -13.25 -8.85 -12.19
CA VAL A 127 -13.88 -7.57 -11.82
C VAL A 127 -15.39 -7.72 -11.73
N GLU A 128 -16.03 -8.36 -12.71
CA GLU A 128 -17.49 -8.60 -12.75
C GLU A 128 -17.96 -9.37 -11.51
N ILE A 129 -17.27 -10.43 -11.12
CA ILE A 129 -17.59 -11.22 -9.92
C ILE A 129 -17.61 -10.33 -8.67
N CYS A 130 -16.60 -9.47 -8.49
CA CYS A 130 -16.57 -8.57 -7.36
C CYS A 130 -17.70 -7.53 -7.42
N GLN A 131 -17.86 -6.84 -8.56
CA GLN A 131 -18.84 -5.76 -8.74
C GLN A 131 -20.29 -6.24 -8.64
N THR A 132 -20.59 -7.46 -9.07
CA THR A 132 -21.92 -8.06 -8.93
C THR A 132 -22.28 -8.29 -7.46
N CYS A 133 -21.28 -8.53 -6.62
CA CYS A 133 -21.50 -8.71 -5.18
C CYS A 133 -21.66 -7.38 -4.45
N LEU A 134 -20.71 -6.46 -4.61
CA LEU A 134 -20.74 -5.14 -3.96
C LEU A 134 -19.74 -4.17 -4.66
N PRO A 135 -19.94 -2.85 -4.52
CA PRO A 135 -18.99 -1.87 -5.04
C PRO A 135 -17.57 -2.16 -4.54
N THR A 136 -16.64 -2.35 -5.47
CA THR A 136 -15.26 -2.76 -5.14
C THR A 136 -14.25 -1.74 -5.66
N GLU A 137 -13.29 -1.39 -4.80
CA GLU A 137 -12.09 -0.64 -5.13
C GLU A 137 -10.91 -1.60 -5.22
N PHE A 138 -10.25 -1.60 -6.38
CA PHE A 138 -9.11 -2.45 -6.67
C PHE A 138 -7.83 -1.65 -6.40
N ALA A 139 -7.13 -1.98 -5.31
CA ALA A 139 -5.86 -1.38 -4.95
C ALA A 139 -4.73 -2.11 -5.68
N ILE A 140 -4.09 -1.42 -6.64
CA ILE A 140 -3.05 -1.98 -7.50
C ILE A 140 -1.70 -1.41 -7.09
N GLY A 141 -0.76 -2.28 -6.75
CA GLY A 141 0.61 -1.89 -6.38
C GLY A 141 1.43 -1.48 -7.60
N LEU A 142 1.25 -0.25 -8.08
CA LEU A 142 2.01 0.33 -9.18
C LEU A 142 3.47 0.63 -8.78
N GLU A 143 3.67 1.15 -7.60
CA GLU A 143 4.90 1.63 -6.95
C GLU A 143 5.52 2.86 -7.63
N THR A 144 5.74 2.84 -8.95
CA THR A 144 6.26 3.92 -9.79
C THR A 144 5.71 3.80 -11.19
N ALA A 145 5.54 4.92 -11.89
CA ALA A 145 5.20 4.93 -13.33
C ALA A 145 6.41 4.65 -14.21
N SER A 146 7.65 4.80 -13.70
CA SER A 146 8.86 4.49 -14.42
C SER A 146 9.08 2.99 -14.53
N ASP A 147 9.00 2.44 -15.74
CA ASP A 147 9.31 1.02 -15.99
C ASP A 147 10.76 0.69 -15.66
N LEU A 148 11.68 1.64 -15.89
CA LEU A 148 13.09 1.48 -15.56
C LEU A 148 13.32 1.27 -14.06
N ILE A 149 12.69 2.10 -13.22
CA ILE A 149 12.77 1.98 -11.76
C ILE A 149 12.05 0.73 -11.28
N ARG A 150 10.86 0.44 -11.86
CA ARG A 150 10.07 -0.74 -11.50
C ARG A 150 10.82 -2.03 -11.80
N GLU A 151 11.52 -2.10 -12.94
CA GLU A 151 12.28 -3.28 -13.31
C GLU A 151 13.60 -3.40 -12.54
N ASN A 152 14.39 -2.32 -12.43
CA ASN A 152 15.75 -2.39 -11.90
C ASN A 152 15.82 -2.25 -10.38
N ALA A 153 15.04 -1.37 -9.79
CA ALA A 153 15.08 -1.11 -8.36
C ALA A 153 14.06 -1.96 -7.58
N ILE A 154 12.83 -2.11 -8.09
CA ILE A 154 11.72 -2.75 -7.36
C ILE A 154 11.55 -4.22 -7.72
N LYS A 155 11.83 -4.62 -8.98
CA LYS A 155 11.62 -5.98 -9.50
C LYS A 155 10.15 -6.43 -9.50
N LYS A 156 9.23 -5.53 -9.87
CA LYS A 156 7.77 -5.76 -9.76
C LYS A 156 7.20 -6.67 -10.86
N GLY A 157 7.83 -6.74 -12.05
CA GLY A 157 7.54 -7.71 -13.10
C GLY A 157 6.31 -7.44 -13.96
N PHE A 158 5.89 -6.21 -14.08
CA PHE A 158 4.90 -5.72 -15.04
C PHE A 158 5.22 -4.27 -15.43
N THR A 159 4.63 -3.78 -16.52
CA THR A 159 4.86 -2.43 -17.06
C THR A 159 3.81 -1.43 -16.58
N PHE A 160 4.06 -0.11 -16.78
CA PHE A 160 3.04 0.91 -16.55
C PHE A 160 1.81 0.67 -17.43
N GLN A 161 2.02 0.22 -18.68
CA GLN A 161 0.91 -0.10 -19.57
C GLN A 161 0.03 -1.26 -19.04
N ASP A 162 0.60 -2.26 -18.37
CA ASP A 162 -0.19 -3.33 -17.73
C ASP A 162 -1.09 -2.77 -16.63
N PHE A 163 -0.60 -1.78 -15.85
CA PHE A 163 -1.41 -1.07 -14.88
C PHE A 163 -2.54 -0.28 -15.55
N VAL A 164 -2.26 0.45 -16.63
CA VAL A 164 -3.27 1.20 -17.40
C VAL A 164 -4.35 0.26 -17.92
N ASN A 165 -3.99 -0.86 -18.54
CA ASN A 165 -4.93 -1.84 -19.08
C ASN A 165 -5.82 -2.45 -17.97
N ALA A 166 -5.24 -2.74 -16.82
CA ALA A 166 -5.99 -3.22 -15.65
C ALA A 166 -6.97 -2.16 -15.14
N SER A 167 -6.53 -0.90 -15.02
CA SER A 167 -7.37 0.23 -14.59
C SER A 167 -8.56 0.44 -15.53
N GLU A 168 -8.33 0.43 -16.83
CA GLU A 168 -9.41 0.52 -17.82
C GLU A 168 -10.39 -0.65 -17.72
N THR A 169 -9.89 -1.86 -17.43
CA THR A 169 -10.75 -3.04 -17.25
C THR A 169 -11.66 -2.87 -16.03
N VAL A 170 -11.13 -2.34 -14.93
CA VAL A 170 -11.91 -2.02 -13.73
C VAL A 170 -12.96 -0.95 -14.02
N HIS A 171 -12.56 0.18 -14.63
CA HIS A 171 -13.45 1.30 -14.91
C HIS A 171 -14.57 0.94 -15.87
N ARG A 172 -14.30 0.15 -16.92
CA ARG A 172 -15.35 -0.32 -17.87
C ARG A 172 -16.47 -1.10 -17.18
N GLN A 173 -16.23 -1.65 -16.00
CA GLN A 173 -17.22 -2.39 -15.21
C GLN A 173 -17.72 -1.62 -13.98
N GLY A 174 -17.48 -0.30 -13.93
CA GLY A 174 -17.94 0.57 -12.85
C GLY A 174 -17.21 0.37 -11.52
N GLY A 175 -16.05 -0.32 -11.52
CA GLY A 175 -15.19 -0.43 -10.37
C GLY A 175 -14.32 0.82 -10.18
N ARG A 176 -13.65 0.91 -9.03
CA ARG A 176 -12.72 2.01 -8.71
C ARG A 176 -11.30 1.48 -8.58
N VAL A 177 -10.33 2.31 -8.95
CA VAL A 177 -8.90 1.99 -8.88
C VAL A 177 -8.23 2.86 -7.81
N LYS A 178 -7.51 2.20 -6.90
CA LYS A 178 -6.53 2.83 -6.02
C LYS A 178 -5.12 2.46 -6.51
N ALA A 179 -4.29 3.44 -6.86
CA ALA A 179 -2.91 3.19 -7.23
C ALA A 179 -1.99 3.35 -6.00
N TYR A 180 -1.26 2.31 -5.64
CA TYR A 180 -0.20 2.41 -4.65
C TYR A 180 1.09 2.89 -5.31
N LEU A 181 1.66 3.94 -4.74
CA LEU A 181 2.97 4.49 -5.11
C LEU A 181 3.94 4.31 -3.94
N LEU A 182 5.21 4.11 -4.23
CA LEU A 182 6.24 3.90 -3.22
C LEU A 182 7.22 5.07 -3.20
N LEU A 183 7.28 5.79 -2.09
CA LEU A 183 8.32 6.78 -1.87
C LEU A 183 9.62 6.09 -1.43
N LYS A 184 10.69 6.39 -2.14
CA LYS A 184 12.04 5.90 -1.91
C LYS A 184 12.18 4.37 -2.04
N PRO A 185 11.91 3.82 -3.24
CA PRO A 185 12.39 2.48 -3.53
C PRO A 185 13.92 2.40 -3.37
N PRO A 186 14.52 1.21 -3.21
CA PRO A 186 15.96 1.08 -3.10
C PRO A 186 16.68 1.65 -4.34
N LEU A 187 17.93 1.98 -4.18
CA LEU A 187 18.85 2.50 -5.22
C LEU A 187 18.59 3.95 -5.70
N LEU A 188 17.56 4.61 -5.18
CA LEU A 188 17.31 6.03 -5.46
C LEU A 188 17.80 6.91 -4.31
N THR A 189 18.35 8.08 -4.66
CA THR A 189 18.59 9.15 -3.71
C THR A 189 17.27 9.74 -3.19
N GLU A 190 17.29 10.53 -2.13
CA GLU A 190 16.06 11.15 -1.60
C GLU A 190 15.41 12.06 -2.62
N GLY A 191 16.19 12.90 -3.29
CA GLY A 191 15.71 13.82 -4.34
C GLY A 191 15.17 13.07 -5.57
N GLN A 192 15.84 12.02 -6.04
CA GLN A 192 15.36 11.17 -7.14
C GLN A 192 14.03 10.50 -6.79
N ALA A 193 13.93 9.93 -5.60
CA ALA A 193 12.74 9.25 -5.13
C ALA A 193 11.53 10.20 -5.02
N MET A 194 11.73 11.41 -4.55
CA MET A 194 10.69 12.43 -4.47
C MET A 194 10.22 12.86 -5.86
N ARG A 195 11.15 13.11 -6.80
CA ARG A 195 10.81 13.45 -8.20
C ARG A 195 10.06 12.31 -8.89
N ASP A 196 10.51 11.07 -8.72
CA ASP A 196 9.82 9.89 -9.26
C ASP A 196 8.41 9.74 -8.69
N ALA A 197 8.22 9.87 -7.37
CA ALA A 197 6.91 9.78 -6.74
C ALA A 197 5.94 10.84 -7.28
N ILE A 198 6.39 12.09 -7.45
CA ILE A 198 5.57 13.18 -8.03
C ILE A 198 5.23 12.89 -9.50
N ALA A 199 6.21 12.48 -10.31
CA ALA A 199 5.99 12.14 -11.70
C ALA A 199 5.05 10.94 -11.85
N SER A 200 5.24 9.91 -11.04
CA SER A 200 4.40 8.71 -10.98
C SER A 200 2.97 9.03 -10.57
N ALA A 201 2.79 9.90 -9.57
CA ALA A 201 1.47 10.33 -9.14
C ALA A 201 0.72 11.09 -10.24
N ARG A 202 1.41 11.95 -10.97
CA ARG A 202 0.84 12.68 -12.12
C ARG A 202 0.45 11.72 -13.25
N ALA A 203 1.32 10.77 -13.59
CA ALA A 203 1.07 9.80 -14.66
C ALA A 203 -0.10 8.83 -14.30
N ALA A 204 -0.19 8.41 -13.03
CA ALA A 204 -1.24 7.50 -12.60
C ALA A 204 -2.60 8.17 -12.39
N ARG A 205 -2.66 9.52 -12.29
CA ARG A 205 -3.88 10.27 -11.97
C ARG A 205 -5.02 10.02 -12.95
N ASP A 206 -4.75 9.92 -14.23
CA ASP A 206 -5.77 9.72 -15.26
C ASP A 206 -6.31 8.27 -15.30
N HIS A 207 -5.67 7.38 -14.54
CA HIS A 207 -5.98 5.94 -14.51
C HIS A 207 -6.42 5.43 -13.14
N ALA A 208 -6.42 6.29 -12.12
CA ALA A 208 -6.79 5.91 -10.75
C ALA A 208 -7.70 6.95 -10.09
N ASP A 209 -8.73 6.48 -9.40
CA ASP A 209 -9.67 7.32 -8.65
C ASP A 209 -9.04 7.93 -7.40
N ILE A 210 -8.10 7.20 -6.80
CA ILE A 210 -7.36 7.63 -5.61
C ILE A 210 -5.93 7.13 -5.68
N LEU A 211 -4.99 7.96 -5.27
CA LEU A 211 -3.59 7.58 -5.10
C LEU A 211 -3.31 7.27 -3.63
N SER A 212 -2.43 6.32 -3.37
CA SER A 212 -1.95 6.01 -2.03
C SER A 212 -0.43 6.02 -2.03
N LEU A 213 0.16 7.01 -1.38
CA LEU A 213 1.61 7.10 -1.22
C LEU A 213 2.04 6.23 -0.04
N ASN A 214 2.77 5.17 -0.32
CA ASN A 214 3.37 4.31 0.67
C ASN A 214 4.83 4.73 0.89
N LEU A 215 5.25 4.80 2.15
CA LEU A 215 6.61 5.16 2.50
C LEU A 215 7.43 3.89 2.70
N CYS A 216 8.58 3.77 2.02
CA CYS A 216 9.38 2.55 2.07
C CYS A 216 9.88 2.26 3.48
N ASN A 217 9.44 1.13 4.04
CA ASN A 217 9.88 0.59 5.32
C ASN A 217 10.91 -0.52 5.11
N VAL A 218 11.81 -0.69 6.07
CA VAL A 218 12.77 -1.80 6.07
C VAL A 218 12.07 -3.07 6.56
N GLN A 219 11.55 -3.85 5.64
CA GLN A 219 10.94 -5.16 5.94
C GLN A 219 12.00 -6.26 6.05
N ARG A 220 11.72 -7.26 6.88
CA ARG A 220 12.64 -8.39 7.11
C ARG A 220 12.83 -9.24 5.86
N ASN A 221 14.02 -9.84 5.75
CA ASN A 221 14.41 -10.77 4.68
C ASN A 221 14.39 -10.14 3.26
N THR A 222 14.57 -8.82 3.16
CA THR A 222 14.55 -8.07 1.89
C THR A 222 15.94 -7.60 1.47
N MET A 223 16.05 -7.16 0.21
CA MET A 223 17.25 -6.45 -0.24
C MET A 223 17.43 -5.13 0.51
N VAL A 224 16.33 -4.42 0.76
CA VAL A 224 16.31 -3.15 1.51
C VAL A 224 16.86 -3.35 2.93
N GLU A 225 16.51 -4.44 3.63
CA GLU A 225 17.08 -4.74 4.95
C GLU A 225 18.59 -4.90 4.89
N ARG A 226 19.09 -5.68 3.94
CA ARG A 226 20.56 -5.86 3.77
C ARG A 226 21.30 -4.56 3.47
N MET A 227 20.70 -3.69 2.65
CA MET A 227 21.27 -2.35 2.38
C MET A 227 21.25 -1.48 3.64
N TRP A 228 20.15 -1.50 4.39
CA TRP A 228 20.01 -0.73 5.63
C TRP A 228 21.01 -1.18 6.70
N GLU A 229 21.21 -2.48 6.88
CA GLU A 229 22.20 -3.04 7.82
C GLU A 229 23.65 -2.61 7.49
N ARG A 230 23.92 -2.36 6.19
CA ARG A 230 25.24 -1.85 5.72
C ARG A 230 25.34 -0.34 5.68
N GLY A 231 24.28 0.38 6.06
CA GLY A 231 24.24 1.84 5.97
C GLY A 231 24.08 2.39 4.55
N GLU A 232 23.71 1.55 3.59
CA GLU A 232 23.50 1.90 2.17
C GLU A 232 22.06 2.35 1.85
N PHE A 233 21.16 2.22 2.79
CA PHE A 233 19.76 2.64 2.66
C PHE A 233 19.27 3.28 3.97
N ARG A 234 18.58 4.39 3.84
CA ARG A 234 17.78 5.02 4.88
C ARG A 234 16.32 5.08 4.42
N PRO A 235 15.32 4.74 5.25
CA PRO A 235 13.92 5.03 4.94
C PRO A 235 13.71 6.51 4.60
N PRO A 236 12.66 6.85 3.82
CA PRO A 236 12.43 8.22 3.38
C PRO A 236 12.28 9.18 4.56
N TRP A 237 12.69 10.43 4.35
CA TRP A 237 12.33 11.50 5.24
C TRP A 237 10.82 11.78 5.17
N LEU A 238 10.20 12.07 6.31
CA LEU A 238 8.81 12.50 6.34
C LEU A 238 8.61 13.85 5.62
N TRP A 239 9.66 14.71 5.57
CA TRP A 239 9.68 15.93 4.77
C TRP A 239 9.47 15.65 3.28
N SER A 240 10.08 14.61 2.75
CA SER A 240 9.88 14.20 1.35
C SER A 240 8.45 13.76 1.08
N ALA A 241 7.83 13.06 2.03
CA ALA A 241 6.41 12.69 1.92
C ALA A 241 5.50 13.94 1.89
N LEU A 242 5.77 14.95 2.74
CA LEU A 242 5.02 16.21 2.72
C LEU A 242 5.15 16.92 1.37
N GLU A 243 6.36 16.99 0.80
CA GLU A 243 6.56 17.65 -0.50
C GLU A 243 5.81 16.93 -1.63
N VAL A 244 5.79 15.59 -1.63
CA VAL A 244 5.01 14.82 -2.61
C VAL A 244 3.52 15.13 -2.45
N LEU A 245 2.98 15.05 -1.21
CA LEU A 245 1.55 15.29 -0.95
C LEU A 245 1.11 16.71 -1.33
N LYS A 246 1.96 17.73 -1.09
CA LYS A 246 1.69 19.12 -1.48
C LYS A 246 1.76 19.35 -2.99
N SER A 247 2.58 18.55 -3.71
CA SER A 247 2.85 18.73 -5.14
C SER A 247 1.89 18.00 -6.07
N VAL A 248 1.03 17.12 -5.52
CA VAL A 248 0.14 16.26 -6.30
C VAL A 248 -1.32 16.68 -6.07
N PRO A 249 -2.00 17.24 -7.08
CA PRO A 249 -3.40 17.62 -6.95
C PRO A 249 -4.33 16.40 -6.96
N GLY A 250 -5.48 16.52 -6.31
CA GLY A 250 -6.54 15.52 -6.27
C GLY A 250 -6.38 14.50 -5.14
N PRO A 251 -7.26 13.48 -5.07
CA PRO A 251 -7.30 12.58 -3.93
C PRO A 251 -6.03 11.73 -3.81
N ILE A 252 -5.18 12.06 -2.83
CA ILE A 252 -4.01 11.29 -2.47
C ILE A 252 -3.98 11.05 -0.96
N VAL A 253 -3.87 9.78 -0.57
CA VAL A 253 -3.76 9.39 0.84
C VAL A 253 -2.36 8.86 1.14
N CYS A 254 -1.95 8.99 2.38
CA CYS A 254 -0.72 8.41 2.89
C CYS A 254 -0.96 7.96 4.33
N ASP A 255 -0.61 6.72 4.64
CA ASP A 255 -0.49 6.26 6.02
C ASP A 255 1.01 6.09 6.32
N PRO A 256 1.60 6.93 7.19
CA PRO A 256 3.01 6.87 7.50
C PRO A 256 3.33 5.73 8.49
N VAL A 257 3.04 4.50 8.08
CA VAL A 257 3.28 3.29 8.88
C VAL A 257 4.74 3.22 9.33
N GLY A 258 4.94 3.01 10.62
CA GLY A 258 6.28 2.93 11.21
C GLY A 258 7.00 4.27 11.34
N ALA A 259 6.32 5.41 11.15
CA ALA A 259 6.92 6.74 11.30
C ALA A 259 7.64 6.90 12.65
N GLY A 260 8.76 7.61 12.64
CA GLY A 260 9.60 7.85 13.82
C GLY A 260 10.45 6.66 14.27
N THR A 261 10.33 5.49 13.62
CA THR A 261 11.18 4.33 13.94
C THR A 261 12.39 4.25 13.00
N ARG A 262 13.48 3.62 13.46
CA ARG A 262 14.68 3.42 12.64
C ARG A 262 14.47 2.62 11.37
N ARG A 263 13.44 1.76 11.33
CA ARG A 263 13.09 0.93 10.17
C ARG A 263 11.97 1.53 9.31
N GLY A 264 11.36 2.61 9.77
CA GLY A 264 10.29 3.34 9.09
C GLY A 264 10.71 4.73 8.63
N PRO A 265 9.83 5.45 7.95
CA PRO A 265 10.07 6.84 7.55
C PRO A 265 10.26 7.71 8.80
N HIS A 266 11.29 8.55 8.81
CA HIS A 266 11.58 9.40 9.96
C HIS A 266 12.36 10.66 9.58
N ASN A 267 12.26 11.66 10.43
CA ASN A 267 13.06 12.88 10.39
C ASN A 267 14.18 12.82 11.45
N CYS A 268 14.11 13.65 12.48
CA CYS A 268 15.11 13.74 13.55
C CYS A 268 14.67 13.09 14.88
N GLY A 269 13.43 12.62 14.98
CA GLY A 269 12.85 12.12 16.23
C GLY A 269 11.98 13.16 16.97
N GLU A 270 12.28 14.47 16.86
CA GLU A 270 11.55 15.52 17.58
C GLU A 270 10.25 15.90 16.86
N CYS A 271 10.27 15.98 15.52
CA CYS A 271 9.10 16.42 14.73
C CYS A 271 8.30 15.26 14.12
N ASP A 272 8.74 14.02 14.26
CA ASP A 272 8.19 12.87 13.55
C ASP A 272 6.71 12.65 13.84
N ASP A 273 6.30 12.69 15.10
CA ASP A 273 4.90 12.49 15.50
C ASP A 273 3.99 13.58 14.94
N ALA A 274 4.41 14.84 15.02
CA ALA A 274 3.64 15.97 14.50
C ALA A 274 3.48 15.90 12.98
N VAL A 275 4.54 15.52 12.26
CA VAL A 275 4.52 15.36 10.81
C VAL A 275 3.66 14.16 10.41
N ALA A 276 3.78 13.03 11.09
CA ALA A 276 2.98 11.85 10.84
C ALA A 276 1.48 12.10 11.07
N GLU A 277 1.12 12.86 12.12
CA GLU A 277 -0.26 13.22 12.41
C GLU A 277 -0.84 14.16 11.34
N ALA A 278 -0.08 15.13 10.88
CA ALA A 278 -0.51 16.01 9.78
C ALA A 278 -0.73 15.21 8.48
N ILE A 279 0.11 14.22 8.17
CA ILE A 279 -0.07 13.31 7.03
C ILE A 279 -1.39 12.52 7.17
N ARG A 280 -1.70 11.97 8.35
CA ARG A 280 -2.96 11.26 8.59
C ARG A 280 -4.18 12.18 8.48
N THR A 281 -4.08 13.37 9.02
CA THR A 281 -5.14 14.40 8.91
C THR A 281 -5.39 14.76 7.44
N HIS A 282 -4.32 15.00 6.67
CA HIS A 282 -4.42 15.23 5.23
C HIS A 282 -5.08 14.06 4.50
N ALA A 283 -4.75 12.82 4.84
CA ALA A 283 -5.32 11.64 4.19
C ALA A 283 -6.86 11.59 4.28
N LEU A 284 -7.43 12.13 5.35
CA LEU A 284 -8.89 12.19 5.56
C LEU A 284 -9.53 13.46 5.02
N SER A 285 -8.87 14.62 5.18
CA SER A 285 -9.42 15.93 4.83
C SER A 285 -9.09 16.38 3.40
N GLN A 286 -7.98 15.89 2.84
CA GLN A 286 -7.35 16.39 1.60
C GLN A 286 -6.93 17.87 1.68
N ASP A 287 -6.90 18.44 2.88
CA ASP A 287 -6.43 19.81 3.13
C ASP A 287 -4.90 19.81 3.26
N VAL A 288 -4.23 20.61 2.45
CA VAL A 288 -2.77 20.77 2.46
C VAL A 288 -2.26 21.78 3.49
N ALA A 289 -3.14 22.60 4.07
CA ALA A 289 -2.75 23.65 5.00
C ALA A 289 -1.99 23.11 6.24
N PRO A 290 -2.40 21.99 6.88
CA PRO A 290 -1.63 21.39 7.97
C PRO A 290 -0.22 20.96 7.57
N LEU A 291 -0.02 20.56 6.31
CA LEU A 291 1.30 20.14 5.79
C LEU A 291 2.24 21.33 5.53
N GLN A 292 1.69 22.51 5.28
CA GLN A 292 2.47 23.73 4.97
C GLN A 292 3.00 24.43 6.22
N SER A 293 2.35 24.29 7.36
CA SER A 293 2.67 24.99 8.60
C SER A 293 3.77 24.32 9.42
N LEU A 294 4.21 23.13 9.04
CA LEU A 294 5.19 22.35 9.79
C LEU A 294 6.62 22.83 9.51
N ASP A 295 7.39 23.00 10.58
CA ASP A 295 8.79 23.34 10.52
C ASP A 295 9.59 22.62 11.63
N CYS A 296 10.88 22.43 11.39
CA CYS A 296 11.86 21.89 12.35
C CYS A 296 13.27 22.15 11.83
N GLN A 297 14.21 22.35 12.74
CA GLN A 297 15.62 22.58 12.36
C GLN A 297 16.20 21.49 11.44
N CYS A 298 15.74 20.26 11.57
CA CYS A 298 16.21 19.15 10.72
C CYS A 298 15.82 19.28 9.24
N LYS A 299 14.96 20.24 8.89
CA LYS A 299 14.58 20.49 7.51
C LYS A 299 15.76 21.03 6.67
N SER A 300 16.64 21.83 7.29
CA SER A 300 17.90 22.24 6.65
C SER A 300 18.79 21.04 6.34
N THR A 301 18.96 20.12 7.30
CA THR A 301 19.72 18.89 7.10
C THR A 301 19.16 18.02 5.97
N TRP A 302 17.84 17.91 5.88
CA TRP A 302 17.18 17.21 4.77
C TRP A 302 17.45 17.88 3.42
N THR A 303 17.43 19.22 3.34
CA THR A 303 17.75 19.96 2.11
C THR A 303 19.21 19.78 1.71
N GLU A 304 20.13 19.94 2.66
CA GLU A 304 21.56 19.74 2.43
C GLU A 304 21.88 18.32 1.97
N LEU A 305 21.22 17.32 2.56
CA LEU A 305 21.39 15.91 2.15
C LEU A 305 21.02 15.69 0.69
N MET A 306 19.89 16.23 0.24
CA MET A 306 19.46 16.10 -1.16
C MET A 306 20.47 16.73 -2.13
N GLU A 307 21.02 17.91 -1.79
CA GLU A 307 22.05 18.57 -2.59
C GLU A 307 23.35 17.75 -2.66
N LEU A 308 23.79 17.21 -1.55
CA LEU A 308 24.98 16.36 -1.47
C LEU A 308 24.80 15.04 -2.24
N GLU A 309 23.64 14.39 -2.13
CA GLU A 309 23.32 13.17 -2.86
C GLU A 309 23.33 13.42 -4.38
N GLU A 310 22.77 14.53 -4.86
CA GLU A 310 22.77 14.89 -6.28
C GLU A 310 24.21 15.12 -6.83
N GLN A 311 25.07 15.74 -6.04
CA GLN A 311 26.46 15.96 -6.43
C GLN A 311 27.29 14.67 -6.40
N SER A 312 26.99 13.74 -5.48
CA SER A 312 27.80 12.54 -5.25
C SER A 312 27.48 11.39 -6.19
N PHE A 313 26.21 11.22 -6.54
CA PHE A 313 25.75 10.04 -7.29
C PHE A 313 25.33 10.35 -8.73
N GLY A 314 25.22 11.61 -9.09
CA GLY A 314 24.74 12.01 -10.43
C GLY A 314 23.35 11.46 -10.74
N ASN A 315 22.98 11.44 -12.02
CA ASN A 315 21.74 10.80 -12.47
C ASN A 315 21.98 9.31 -12.68
N ILE A 316 21.56 8.48 -11.71
CA ILE A 316 21.63 7.01 -11.82
C ILE A 316 20.43 6.46 -12.64
N VAL A 317 19.43 7.28 -12.88
CA VAL A 317 18.19 6.93 -13.61
C VAL A 317 17.91 7.99 -14.67
#